data_aca886a4daac3e44622100657a562b13
#
_entry.id   aca886a4daac3e44622100657a562b13
#
_cell.length_a   1.000
_cell.length_b   1.000
_cell.length_c   1.000
_cell.angle_alpha   90.00
_cell.angle_beta   90.00
_cell.angle_gamma   90.00
#
_symmetry.space_group_name_H-M   'P 1'
#
loop_
_entity.id
_entity.type
_entity.pdbx_description
1 polymer ?
#
loop_
_entity_poly.entity_id
_entity_poly.type
_entity_poly.pdbx_seq_one_letter_code
_entity_poly.pdbx_strand_id
1 'polypeptide(L)'
;MKVAVLGSGQWGSTLAQVLIDAGNEVIIWGRNKEVIDEINAKHSNSSALFEHLLPAALSATRDIERALDGAELIVLAIPSQSLRENLLRWKGLISSDIAIVSTLKGIEISTQLRMSEVISQVLGRDSSMISVLTLSLIHI
;
A
#
# COMPACT_ATOMS: atom_id res chain seq x y z
N MET A 1 -11.21 6.20 -9.70
CA MET A 1 -11.25 5.86 -8.27
C MET A 1 -10.19 6.63 -7.52
N LYS A 2 -10.44 6.86 -6.23
CA LYS A 2 -9.40 7.34 -5.30
C LYS A 2 -8.74 6.14 -4.62
N VAL A 3 -7.42 6.01 -4.77
CA VAL A 3 -6.66 4.85 -4.31
C VAL A 3 -5.60 5.27 -3.30
N ALA A 4 -5.58 4.62 -2.15
CA ALA A 4 -4.52 4.74 -1.16
C ALA A 4 -3.52 3.58 -1.33
N VAL A 5 -2.27 3.89 -1.69
CA VAL A 5 -1.18 2.91 -1.73
C VAL A 5 -0.39 3.03 -0.42
N LEU A 6 -0.49 2.03 0.42
CA LEU A 6 0.17 2.02 1.74
C LEU A 6 1.52 1.30 1.65
N GLY A 7 2.57 2.09 1.52
CA GLY A 7 3.95 1.67 1.35
C GLY A 7 4.65 2.40 0.21
N SER A 8 5.70 3.14 0.50
CA SER A 8 6.47 3.95 -0.45
C SER A 8 7.79 3.29 -0.88
N GLY A 9 7.86 1.96 -0.81
CA GLY A 9 8.97 1.18 -1.34
C GLY A 9 8.89 1.04 -2.86
N GLN A 10 9.79 0.24 -3.43
CA GLN A 10 9.86 0.00 -4.88
C GLN A 10 8.52 -0.47 -5.46
N TRP A 11 7.92 -1.49 -4.86
CA TRP A 11 6.68 -2.07 -5.36
C TRP A 11 5.48 -1.13 -5.21
N GLY A 12 5.35 -0.45 -4.05
CA GLY A 12 4.29 0.53 -3.84
C GLY A 12 4.38 1.71 -4.81
N SER A 13 5.57 2.24 -5.05
CA SER A 13 5.79 3.33 -6.01
C SER A 13 5.48 2.91 -7.45
N THR A 14 5.88 1.69 -7.84
CA THR A 14 5.56 1.14 -9.16
C THR A 14 4.06 0.98 -9.36
N LEU A 15 3.35 0.41 -8.37
CA LEU A 15 1.90 0.26 -8.44
C LEU A 15 1.17 1.60 -8.45
N ALA A 16 1.65 2.58 -7.68
CA ALA A 16 1.09 3.92 -7.68
C ALA A 16 1.15 4.55 -9.07
N GLN A 17 2.26 4.40 -9.79
CA GLN A 17 2.36 4.84 -11.18
C GLN A 17 1.37 4.12 -12.09
N VAL A 18 1.35 2.78 -12.06
CA VAL A 18 0.42 1.99 -12.89
C VAL A 18 -1.03 2.41 -12.66
N LEU A 19 -1.41 2.68 -11.42
CA LEU A 19 -2.76 3.12 -11.07
C LEU A 19 -3.08 4.53 -11.60
N ILE A 20 -2.11 5.45 -11.58
CA ILE A 20 -2.28 6.78 -12.17
C ILE A 20 -2.39 6.68 -13.69
N ASP A 21 -1.54 5.89 -14.33
CA ASP A 21 -1.58 5.67 -15.78
C ASP A 21 -2.91 5.05 -16.23
N ALA A 22 -3.57 4.29 -15.34
CA ALA A 22 -4.91 3.77 -15.54
C ALA A 22 -6.04 4.79 -15.23
N GLY A 23 -5.72 6.05 -14.96
CA GLY A 23 -6.70 7.12 -14.77
C GLY A 23 -7.25 7.28 -13.35
N ASN A 24 -6.59 6.72 -12.34
CA ASN A 24 -6.99 6.85 -10.95
C ASN A 24 -6.32 8.04 -10.26
N GLU A 25 -6.96 8.58 -9.24
CA GLU A 25 -6.35 9.49 -8.27
C GLU A 25 -5.63 8.66 -7.23
N VAL A 26 -4.32 8.88 -7.04
CA VAL A 26 -3.51 8.05 -6.16
C VAL A 26 -2.77 8.89 -5.13
N ILE A 27 -2.86 8.47 -3.89
CA ILE A 27 -2.03 8.96 -2.79
C ILE A 27 -1.20 7.80 -2.24
N ILE A 28 0.12 8.01 -2.13
CA ILE A 28 1.01 7.03 -1.53
C ILE A 28 1.34 7.42 -0.10
N TRP A 29 1.23 6.46 0.81
CA TRP A 29 1.63 6.64 2.19
C TRP A 29 2.98 5.98 2.47
N GLY A 30 3.82 6.66 3.23
CA GLY A 30 5.09 6.10 3.68
C GLY A 30 5.57 6.75 4.98
N ARG A 31 6.48 6.08 5.69
CA ARG A 31 7.02 6.56 6.97
C ARG A 31 8.21 7.49 6.82
N ASN A 32 8.99 7.31 5.77
CA ASN A 32 10.23 8.06 5.55
C ASN A 32 9.91 9.46 5.00
N LYS A 33 10.22 10.48 5.79
CA LYS A 33 9.98 11.89 5.43
C LYS A 33 10.72 12.28 4.15
N GLU A 34 11.96 11.87 3.99
CA GLU A 34 12.80 12.23 2.85
C GLU A 34 12.22 11.68 1.54
N VAL A 35 11.74 10.43 1.57
CA VAL A 35 11.06 9.81 0.41
C VAL A 35 9.78 10.55 0.06
N ILE A 36 8.95 10.88 1.06
CA ILE A 36 7.69 11.60 0.84
C ILE A 36 7.93 13.00 0.28
N ASP A 37 8.89 13.71 0.84
CA ASP A 37 9.27 15.05 0.34
C ASP A 37 9.83 14.97 -1.08
N GLU A 38 10.64 13.97 -1.41
CA GLU A 38 11.20 13.75 -2.74
C GLU A 38 10.10 13.48 -3.77
N ILE A 39 9.14 12.62 -3.46
CA ILE A 39 8.00 12.33 -4.35
C ILE A 39 7.21 13.61 -4.63
N ASN A 40 6.88 14.39 -3.61
CA ASN A 40 6.07 15.59 -3.77
C ASN A 40 6.81 16.73 -4.48
N ALA A 41 8.13 16.90 -4.25
CA ALA A 41 8.90 18.01 -4.76
C ALA A 41 9.57 17.72 -6.12
N LYS A 42 10.00 16.49 -6.34
CA LYS A 42 10.83 16.10 -7.49
C LYS A 42 10.17 15.05 -8.38
N HIS A 43 9.02 14.52 -7.99
CA HIS A 43 8.35 13.42 -8.69
C HIS A 43 9.29 12.23 -8.92
N SER A 44 10.05 11.87 -7.90
CA SER A 44 11.00 10.77 -7.92
C SER A 44 11.03 10.05 -6.57
N ASN A 45 11.51 8.82 -6.58
CA ASN A 45 11.82 8.03 -5.39
C ASN A 45 13.17 7.34 -5.66
N SER A 46 14.23 8.10 -5.55
CA SER A 46 15.58 7.67 -5.94
C SER A 46 16.08 6.45 -5.17
N SER A 47 15.69 6.32 -3.90
CA SER A 47 16.04 5.17 -3.07
C SER A 47 15.41 3.86 -3.51
N ALA A 48 14.27 3.91 -4.20
CA ALA A 48 13.51 2.74 -4.63
C ALA A 48 13.57 2.50 -6.14
N LEU A 49 13.57 3.56 -6.95
CA LEU A 49 13.41 3.49 -8.41
C LEU A 49 14.57 4.15 -9.19
N PHE A 50 15.66 4.46 -8.52
CA PHE A 50 16.83 5.13 -9.13
C PHE A 50 16.42 6.46 -9.81
N GLU A 51 16.72 6.60 -11.10
CA GLU A 51 16.46 7.81 -11.88
C GLU A 51 15.05 7.86 -12.51
N HIS A 52 14.20 6.87 -12.21
CA HIS A 52 12.85 6.85 -12.78
C HIS A 52 11.97 7.95 -12.20
N LEU A 53 11.33 8.73 -13.09
CA LEU A 53 10.38 9.77 -12.69
C LEU A 53 8.99 9.19 -12.50
N LEU A 54 8.35 9.61 -11.44
CA LEU A 54 6.95 9.29 -11.12
C LEU A 54 6.02 10.34 -11.74
N PRO A 55 4.75 9.99 -12.00
CA PRO A 55 3.77 10.95 -12.51
C PRO A 55 3.63 12.15 -11.57
N ALA A 56 3.56 13.36 -12.14
CA ALA A 56 3.35 14.60 -11.38
C ALA A 56 2.02 14.62 -10.61
N ALA A 57 1.05 13.80 -11.03
CA ALA A 57 -0.24 13.64 -10.35
C ALA A 57 -0.17 12.80 -9.08
N LEU A 58 0.96 12.08 -8.83
CA LEU A 58 1.14 11.32 -7.61
C LEU A 58 1.36 12.25 -6.43
N SER A 59 0.52 12.14 -5.42
CA SER A 59 0.74 12.77 -4.12
C SER A 59 1.23 11.77 -3.09
N ALA A 60 2.03 12.24 -2.14
CA ALA A 60 2.58 11.41 -1.08
C ALA A 60 2.35 12.04 0.30
N THR A 61 2.16 11.20 1.32
CA THR A 61 1.93 11.66 2.69
C THR A 61 2.48 10.70 3.72
N ARG A 62 2.80 11.23 4.89
CA ARG A 62 3.08 10.45 6.10
C ARG A 62 1.85 10.30 7.00
N ASP A 63 0.82 11.07 6.72
CA ASP A 63 -0.42 11.08 7.47
C ASP A 63 -1.36 10.01 6.90
N ILE A 64 -1.65 8.99 7.72
CA ILE A 64 -2.51 7.88 7.32
C ILE A 64 -3.97 8.31 7.17
N GLU A 65 -4.46 9.24 7.97
CA GLU A 65 -5.82 9.76 7.87
C GLU A 65 -6.03 10.45 6.51
N ARG A 66 -5.05 11.28 6.12
CA ARG A 66 -5.04 11.91 4.79
C ARG A 66 -4.97 10.90 3.66
N ALA A 67 -4.20 9.83 3.82
CA ALA A 67 -4.08 8.78 2.80
C ALA A 67 -5.40 8.03 2.61
N LEU A 68 -6.12 7.78 3.69
CA LEU A 68 -7.38 7.00 3.68
C LEU A 68 -8.62 7.86 3.43
N ASP A 69 -8.51 9.18 3.52
CA ASP A 69 -9.65 10.09 3.34
C ASP A 69 -10.26 9.96 1.94
N GLY A 70 -11.51 9.50 1.88
CA GLY A 70 -12.25 9.27 0.64
C GLY A 70 -11.69 8.16 -0.25
N ALA A 71 -10.75 7.33 0.23
CA ALA A 71 -10.23 6.21 -0.55
C ALA A 71 -11.31 5.15 -0.79
N GLU A 72 -11.40 4.69 -2.03
CA GLU A 72 -12.32 3.63 -2.47
C GLU A 72 -11.60 2.27 -2.54
N LEU A 73 -10.27 2.31 -2.65
CA LEU A 73 -9.40 1.14 -2.71
C LEU A 73 -8.13 1.38 -1.87
N ILE A 74 -7.76 0.39 -1.09
CA ILE A 74 -6.47 0.34 -0.40
C ILE A 74 -5.59 -0.73 -1.07
N VAL A 75 -4.38 -0.33 -1.45
CA VAL A 75 -3.32 -1.25 -1.89
C VAL A 75 -2.27 -1.34 -0.78
N LEU A 76 -2.13 -2.51 -0.19
CA LEU A 76 -1.14 -2.77 0.86
C LEU A 76 0.19 -3.20 0.22
N ALA A 77 1.23 -2.40 0.41
CA ALA A 77 2.58 -2.62 -0.12
C ALA A 77 3.68 -2.36 0.93
N ILE A 78 3.35 -2.57 2.21
CA ILE A 78 4.27 -2.48 3.35
C ILE A 78 4.99 -3.82 3.59
N PRO A 79 6.06 -3.88 4.38
CA PRO A 79 6.68 -5.14 4.77
C PRO A 79 5.70 -6.06 5.50
N SER A 80 5.65 -7.35 5.12
CA SER A 80 4.67 -8.33 5.62
C SER A 80 4.69 -8.48 7.14
N GLN A 81 5.87 -8.45 7.77
CA GLN A 81 5.98 -8.61 9.22
C GLN A 81 5.52 -7.39 10.02
N SER A 82 5.31 -6.24 9.38
CA SER A 82 4.75 -5.05 10.02
C SER A 82 3.23 -4.88 9.77
N LEU A 83 2.61 -5.78 9.01
CA LEU A 83 1.22 -5.65 8.59
C LEU A 83 0.26 -5.56 9.77
N ARG A 84 0.31 -6.52 10.69
CA ARG A 84 -0.60 -6.59 11.84
C ARG A 84 -0.54 -5.33 12.70
N GLU A 85 0.67 -4.91 13.05
CA GLU A 85 0.88 -3.73 13.88
C GLU A 85 0.29 -2.48 13.23
N ASN A 86 0.53 -2.28 11.95
CA ASN A 86 -0.01 -1.14 11.22
C ASN A 86 -1.54 -1.22 11.09
N LEU A 87 -2.10 -2.37 10.75
CA LEU A 87 -3.55 -2.54 10.65
C LEU A 87 -4.26 -2.32 11.99
N LEU A 88 -3.67 -2.75 13.11
CA LEU A 88 -4.23 -2.50 14.44
C LEU A 88 -4.32 -0.99 14.73
N ARG A 89 -3.36 -0.21 14.25
CA ARG A 89 -3.38 1.25 14.39
C ARG A 89 -4.40 1.90 13.45
N TRP A 90 -4.60 1.33 12.26
CA TRP A 90 -5.41 1.94 11.20
C TRP A 90 -6.85 1.45 11.16
N LYS A 91 -7.19 0.35 11.83
CA LYS A 91 -8.49 -0.31 11.70
C LYS A 91 -9.69 0.61 11.96
N GLY A 92 -9.54 1.59 12.86
CA GLY A 92 -10.58 2.57 13.15
C GLY A 92 -10.78 3.62 12.04
N LEU A 93 -9.83 3.72 11.11
CA LEU A 93 -9.87 4.65 9.97
C LEU A 93 -10.29 3.95 8.67
N ILE A 94 -10.27 2.61 8.65
CA ILE A 94 -10.58 1.81 7.46
C ILE A 94 -12.06 1.45 7.49
N SER A 95 -12.82 2.00 6.55
CA SER A 95 -14.26 1.68 6.40
C SER A 95 -14.46 0.20 6.06
N SER A 96 -15.57 -0.38 6.54
CA SER A 96 -15.90 -1.80 6.35
C SER A 96 -16.09 -2.22 4.89
N ASP A 97 -16.46 -1.28 4.04
CA ASP A 97 -16.82 -1.48 2.63
C ASP A 97 -15.70 -1.11 1.65
N ILE A 98 -14.59 -0.52 2.12
CA ILE A 98 -13.47 -0.21 1.23
C ILE A 98 -12.82 -1.49 0.70
N ALA A 99 -12.55 -1.53 -0.59
CA ALA A 99 -11.84 -2.64 -1.21
C ALA A 99 -10.37 -2.68 -0.77
N ILE A 100 -9.84 -3.88 -0.55
CA ILE A 100 -8.43 -4.07 -0.16
C ILE A 100 -7.75 -5.03 -1.12
N VAL A 101 -6.62 -4.59 -1.63
CA VAL A 101 -5.68 -5.44 -2.39
C VAL A 101 -4.40 -5.59 -1.59
N SER A 102 -4.05 -6.82 -1.26
CA SER A 102 -2.78 -7.16 -0.64
C SER A 102 -1.77 -7.54 -1.72
N THR A 103 -0.62 -6.90 -1.70
CA THR A 103 0.53 -7.27 -2.54
C THR A 103 1.64 -7.92 -1.74
N LEU A 104 1.36 -8.21 -0.47
CA LEU A 104 2.31 -8.75 0.48
C LEU A 104 2.56 -10.23 0.24
N LYS A 105 3.81 -10.62 0.37
CA LYS A 105 4.27 -12.00 0.16
C LYS A 105 4.57 -12.68 1.48
N GLY A 106 4.40 -14.01 1.51
CA GLY A 106 4.79 -14.84 2.63
C GLY A 106 3.72 -14.97 3.71
N ILE A 107 4.17 -15.36 4.87
CA ILE A 107 3.36 -15.60 6.08
C ILE A 107 3.88 -14.75 7.24
N GLU A 108 3.01 -14.49 8.19
CA GLU A 108 3.40 -13.87 9.46
C GLU A 108 4.14 -14.91 10.32
N ILE A 109 5.36 -14.58 10.74
CA ILE A 109 6.24 -15.55 11.46
C ILE A 109 5.61 -15.98 12.78
N SER A 110 5.03 -15.06 13.54
CA SER A 110 4.49 -15.31 14.87
C SER A 110 3.26 -16.20 14.90
N THR A 111 2.41 -16.13 13.86
CA THR A 111 1.13 -16.84 13.80
C THR A 111 1.06 -17.88 12.70
N GLN A 112 2.00 -17.86 11.75
CA GLN A 112 2.03 -18.67 10.53
C GLN A 112 0.83 -18.44 9.60
N LEU A 113 0.11 -17.33 9.77
CA LEU A 113 -1.00 -16.94 8.92
C LEU A 113 -0.52 -16.28 7.64
N ARG A 114 -1.24 -16.52 6.56
CA ARG A 114 -1.07 -15.77 5.30
C ARG A 114 -1.48 -14.31 5.50
N MET A 115 -0.95 -13.42 4.70
CA MET A 115 -1.24 -11.99 4.83
C MET A 115 -2.74 -11.67 4.70
N SER A 116 -3.46 -12.34 3.82
CA SER A 116 -4.93 -12.18 3.70
C SER A 116 -5.68 -12.60 4.97
N GLU A 117 -5.20 -13.63 5.67
CA GLU A 117 -5.77 -14.08 6.94
C GLU A 117 -5.48 -13.08 8.07
N VAL A 118 -4.29 -12.49 8.08
CA VAL A 118 -3.95 -11.41 9.04
C VAL A 118 -4.86 -10.20 8.83
N ILE A 119 -5.08 -9.79 7.58
CA ILE A 119 -5.99 -8.67 7.25
C ILE A 119 -7.41 -8.99 7.71
N SER A 120 -7.91 -10.18 7.35
CA SER A 120 -9.23 -10.67 7.76
C SER A 120 -9.40 -10.65 9.28
N GLN A 121 -8.45 -11.20 10.00
CA GLN A 121 -8.48 -11.28 11.46
C GLN A 121 -8.48 -9.91 12.13
N VAL A 122 -7.60 -9.00 11.68
CA VAL A 122 -7.46 -7.68 12.32
C VAL A 122 -8.64 -6.76 12.02
N LEU A 123 -9.12 -6.78 10.77
CA LEU A 123 -10.20 -5.90 10.32
C LEU A 123 -11.60 -6.50 10.53
N GLY A 124 -11.70 -7.78 10.94
CA GLY A 124 -12.99 -8.45 11.13
C GLY A 124 -13.75 -8.64 9.83
N ARG A 125 -13.05 -8.87 8.71
CA ARG A 125 -13.65 -9.08 7.38
C ARG A 125 -13.51 -10.52 6.93
N ASP A 126 -14.42 -10.95 6.07
CA ASP A 126 -14.28 -12.20 5.35
C ASP A 126 -13.07 -12.12 4.41
N SER A 127 -12.26 -13.17 4.35
CA SER A 127 -11.08 -13.23 3.49
C SER A 127 -11.42 -13.17 1.99
N SER A 128 -12.63 -13.54 1.61
CA SER A 128 -13.13 -13.41 0.23
C SER A 128 -13.26 -11.95 -0.24
N MET A 129 -13.31 -11.01 0.69
CA MET A 129 -13.35 -9.57 0.40
C MET A 129 -11.96 -8.94 0.26
N ILE A 130 -10.91 -9.73 0.34
CA ILE A 130 -9.53 -9.28 0.23
C ILE A 130 -8.94 -9.87 -1.05
N SER A 131 -8.62 -9.02 -2.01
CA SER A 131 -7.92 -9.44 -3.23
C SER A 131 -6.43 -9.57 -2.95
N VAL A 132 -5.80 -10.56 -3.57
CA VAL A 132 -4.35 -10.78 -3.45
C VAL A 132 -3.72 -10.65 -4.83
N LEU A 133 -2.83 -9.68 -4.98
CA LEU A 133 -2.01 -9.51 -6.16
C LEU A 133 -0.62 -10.05 -5.88
N THR A 134 -0.30 -11.20 -6.46
CA THR A 134 1.02 -11.80 -6.33
C THR A 134 1.69 -11.95 -7.68
N LEU A 135 2.96 -11.55 -7.74
CA LEU A 135 3.86 -12.00 -8.78
C LEU A 135 4.55 -13.26 -8.27
N SER A 136 4.31 -14.37 -8.91
CA SER A 136 5.06 -15.58 -8.63
C SER A 136 6.51 -15.36 -9.10
N LEU A 137 7.41 -15.33 -8.16
CA LEU A 137 8.83 -15.41 -8.44
C LEU A 137 9.17 -16.90 -8.38
N ILE A 138 9.09 -17.56 -9.52
CA ILE A 138 9.61 -18.91 -9.63
C ILE A 138 11.11 -18.77 -9.81
N HIS A 139 11.83 -19.21 -8.82
CA HIS A 139 13.27 -19.41 -8.92
C HIS A 139 13.51 -20.83 -9.40
N ILE A 140 14.09 -20.88 -10.53
CA ILE A 140 14.60 -22.13 -11.05
C ILE A 140 16.07 -22.25 -10.70
#